data_8bda2441781ec644d71535a112ea2aab
#
_entry.id   8bda2441781ec644d71535a112ea2aab
#
_cell.length_a   1.000
_cell.length_b   1.000
_cell.length_c   1.000
_cell.angle_alpha   90.00
_cell.angle_beta   90.00
_cell.angle_gamma   90.00
#
_symmetry.space_group_name_H-M   'P 1'
#
loop_
_entity.id
_entity.type
_entity.pdbx_description
1 polymer ?
#
loop_
_entity_poly.entity_id
_entity_poly.type
_entity_poly.pdbx_seq_one_letter_code
_entity_poly.pdbx_strand_id
1 'polypeptide(L)'
;MKLIIQIPCFNEEETLPKTVQDLPKKIDNIDVIEYLVINDGSTDNTVEVAKKLGVHHIISFPQNKGLAKAFMAGLGACLKLGADIIVNTDADNQYCGDDISKLIKPIIENKADMVIGTRPIDKIKYFSRIKKML
;
A
#
# COMPACT_ATOMS: atom_id res chain seq x y z
N MET A 1 -5.93 -14.74 -9.24
CA MET A 1 -4.95 -14.21 -8.27
C MET A 1 -5.60 -13.15 -7.39
N LYS A 2 -5.24 -13.13 -6.14
CA LYS A 2 -5.71 -12.13 -5.18
C LYS A 2 -4.61 -11.11 -4.91
N LEU A 3 -4.92 -9.84 -5.14
CA LEU A 3 -4.05 -8.70 -4.86
C LEU A 3 -4.54 -8.02 -3.59
N ILE A 4 -3.63 -7.77 -2.66
CA ILE A 4 -3.92 -6.89 -1.52
C ILE A 4 -3.01 -5.68 -1.61
N ILE A 5 -3.61 -4.50 -1.55
CA ILE A 5 -2.89 -3.22 -1.51
C ILE A 5 -2.88 -2.78 -0.06
N GLN A 6 -1.70 -2.74 0.53
CA GLN A 6 -1.55 -2.30 1.92
C GLN A 6 -1.11 -0.85 1.98
N ILE A 7 -1.69 -0.12 2.92
CA ILE A 7 -1.53 1.33 3.06
C ILE A 7 -1.18 1.64 4.51
N PRO A 8 0.10 1.78 4.85
CA PRO A 8 0.48 2.24 6.18
C PRO A 8 0.04 3.69 6.38
N CYS A 9 -0.59 3.98 7.50
CA CYS A 9 -1.15 5.30 7.79
C CYS A 9 -0.74 5.78 9.17
N PHE A 10 -0.32 7.04 9.24
CA PHE A 10 -0.16 7.74 10.50
C PHE A 10 -0.68 9.17 10.33
N ASN A 11 -1.82 9.48 10.97
CA ASN A 11 -2.47 10.79 10.87
C ASN A 11 -2.70 11.24 9.42
N GLU A 12 -3.38 10.38 8.65
CA GLU A 12 -3.64 10.59 7.23
C GLU A 12 -5.12 10.80 6.91
N GLU A 13 -5.90 11.33 7.86
CA GLU A 13 -7.35 11.51 7.66
C GLU A 13 -7.69 12.39 6.47
N GLU A 14 -6.85 13.36 6.12
CA GLU A 14 -7.10 14.30 5.03
C GLU A 14 -6.74 13.71 3.66
N THR A 15 -5.68 12.92 3.58
CA THR A 15 -5.14 12.39 2.31
C THR A 15 -5.65 11.01 1.95
N LEU A 16 -6.03 10.20 2.94
CA LEU A 16 -6.47 8.83 2.72
C LEU A 16 -7.66 8.71 1.78
N PRO A 17 -8.70 9.57 1.84
CA PRO A 17 -9.84 9.45 0.93
C PRO A 17 -9.43 9.50 -0.53
N LYS A 18 -8.56 10.43 -0.92
CA LYS A 18 -8.10 10.55 -2.30
C LYS A 18 -7.20 9.38 -2.69
N THR A 19 -6.33 8.94 -1.78
CA THR A 19 -5.46 7.79 -2.02
C THR A 19 -6.31 6.55 -2.36
N VAL A 20 -7.30 6.23 -1.55
CA VAL A 20 -8.16 5.06 -1.76
C VAL A 20 -9.00 5.23 -3.04
N GLN A 21 -9.49 6.44 -3.28
CA GLN A 21 -10.29 6.73 -4.47
C GLN A 21 -9.50 6.49 -5.76
N ASP A 22 -8.20 6.80 -5.74
CA ASP A 22 -7.31 6.66 -6.90
C ASP A 22 -6.78 5.23 -7.07
N LEU A 23 -7.02 4.33 -6.12
CA LEU A 23 -6.57 2.94 -6.24
C LEU A 23 -7.40 2.17 -7.27
N PRO A 24 -6.77 1.23 -8.01
CA PRO A 24 -7.49 0.45 -9.00
C PRO A 24 -8.50 -0.49 -8.34
N LYS A 25 -9.68 -0.61 -8.94
CA LYS A 25 -10.73 -1.53 -8.51
C LYS A 25 -10.77 -2.79 -9.34
N LYS A 26 -10.21 -2.73 -10.55
CA LYS A 26 -10.08 -3.84 -11.48
C LYS A 26 -8.72 -3.80 -12.15
N ILE A 27 -8.09 -4.96 -12.26
CA ILE A 27 -6.84 -5.15 -13.00
C ILE A 27 -6.96 -6.46 -13.75
N ASP A 28 -6.52 -6.47 -15.02
CA ASP A 28 -6.53 -7.68 -15.84
C ASP A 28 -5.73 -8.80 -15.19
N ASN A 29 -6.27 -10.02 -15.22
CA ASN A 29 -5.69 -11.22 -14.62
C ASN A 29 -5.72 -11.25 -13.09
N ILE A 30 -6.36 -10.30 -12.44
CA ILE A 30 -6.56 -10.27 -11.00
C ILE A 30 -8.05 -10.47 -10.72
N ASP A 31 -8.38 -11.49 -9.93
CA ASP A 31 -9.76 -11.84 -9.60
C ASP A 31 -10.31 -11.00 -8.46
N VAL A 32 -9.46 -10.74 -7.45
CA VAL A 32 -9.84 -10.04 -6.23
C VAL A 32 -8.81 -8.98 -5.90
N ILE A 33 -9.27 -7.76 -5.65
CA ILE A 33 -8.44 -6.67 -5.14
C ILE A 33 -9.03 -6.23 -3.81
N GLU A 34 -8.20 -6.26 -2.75
CA GLU A 34 -8.59 -5.81 -1.43
C GLU A 34 -7.63 -4.75 -0.91
N TYR A 35 -8.14 -3.86 -0.07
CA TYR A 35 -7.36 -2.80 0.55
C TYR A 35 -7.19 -3.09 2.03
N LEU A 36 -5.97 -2.97 2.52
CA LEU A 36 -5.62 -3.13 3.94
C LEU A 36 -4.98 -1.83 4.43
N VAL A 37 -5.59 -1.21 5.41
CA VAL A 37 -5.01 -0.06 6.10
C VAL A 37 -4.30 -0.54 7.37
N ILE A 38 -3.07 -0.13 7.55
CA ILE A 38 -2.33 -0.34 8.80
C ILE A 38 -2.27 1.01 9.52
N ASN A 39 -3.06 1.17 10.56
CA ASN A 39 -3.06 2.37 11.39
C ASN A 39 -1.92 2.30 12.40
N ASP A 40 -0.89 3.09 12.19
CA ASP A 40 0.30 3.12 13.05
C ASP A 40 0.13 4.10 14.21
N GLY A 41 -0.91 3.88 15.02
CA GLY A 41 -1.14 4.68 16.21
C GLY A 41 -1.59 6.10 15.94
N SER A 42 -2.43 6.33 14.91
CA SER A 42 -2.94 7.66 14.60
C SER A 42 -3.73 8.27 15.76
N THR A 43 -3.57 9.57 15.95
CA THR A 43 -4.29 10.35 16.96
C THR A 43 -5.47 11.12 16.37
N ASP A 44 -5.60 11.14 15.05
CA ASP A 44 -6.70 11.77 14.33
C ASP A 44 -7.82 10.75 13.97
N ASN A 45 -8.68 11.07 13.03
CA ASN A 45 -9.79 10.22 12.60
C ASN A 45 -9.43 9.28 11.44
N THR A 46 -8.18 8.91 11.27
CA THR A 46 -7.72 8.04 10.18
C THR A 46 -8.52 6.74 10.12
N VAL A 47 -8.76 6.06 11.25
CA VAL A 47 -9.47 4.78 11.28
C VAL A 47 -10.94 4.96 10.88
N GLU A 48 -11.60 5.98 11.39
CA GLU A 48 -12.99 6.27 11.06
C GLU A 48 -13.13 6.58 9.56
N VAL A 49 -12.20 7.32 8.99
CA VAL A 49 -12.16 7.62 7.57
C VAL A 49 -11.97 6.35 6.76
N ALA A 50 -11.04 5.48 7.16
CA ALA A 50 -10.82 4.19 6.49
C ALA A 50 -12.09 3.34 6.48
N LYS A 51 -12.80 3.27 7.59
CA LYS A 51 -14.06 2.53 7.68
C LYS A 51 -15.13 3.10 6.75
N LYS A 52 -15.26 4.43 6.68
CA LYS A 52 -16.21 5.09 5.80
C LYS A 52 -15.90 4.86 4.32
N LEU A 53 -14.63 4.75 3.98
CA LEU A 53 -14.20 4.48 2.61
C LEU A 53 -14.43 3.03 2.18
N GLY A 54 -14.78 2.16 3.13
CA GLY A 54 -15.05 0.76 2.83
C GLY A 54 -13.80 -0.06 2.55
N VAL A 55 -12.66 0.28 3.17
CA VAL A 55 -11.47 -0.58 3.07
C VAL A 55 -11.78 -1.95 3.67
N HIS A 56 -11.23 -2.98 3.09
CA HIS A 56 -11.59 -4.35 3.42
C HIS A 56 -11.06 -4.80 4.79
N HIS A 57 -9.87 -4.33 5.15
CA HIS A 57 -9.19 -4.75 6.37
C HIS A 57 -8.49 -3.57 7.03
N ILE A 58 -8.50 -3.54 8.36
CA ILE A 58 -7.81 -2.51 9.15
C ILE A 58 -7.06 -3.20 10.29
N ILE A 59 -5.77 -2.89 10.40
CA ILE A 59 -4.94 -3.25 11.55
C ILE A 59 -4.60 -1.97 12.28
N SER A 60 -4.70 -1.95 13.61
CA SER A 60 -4.33 -0.78 14.40
C SER A 60 -3.30 -1.14 15.45
N PHE A 61 -2.27 -0.31 15.54
CA PHE A 61 -1.35 -0.33 16.67
C PHE A 61 -1.84 0.63 17.74
N PRO A 62 -1.68 0.30 19.03
CA PRO A 62 -2.10 1.21 20.12
C PRO A 62 -1.29 2.49 20.16
N GLN A 63 -0.07 2.48 19.61
CA GLN A 63 0.79 3.66 19.54
C GLN A 63 1.69 3.56 18.30
N ASN A 64 2.25 4.68 17.88
CA ASN A 64 3.14 4.75 16.75
C ASN A 64 4.38 3.87 16.95
N LYS A 65 4.63 2.97 16.02
CA LYS A 65 5.78 2.05 16.04
C LYS A 65 6.73 2.26 14.87
N GLY A 66 6.35 3.11 13.92
CA GLY A 66 7.16 3.42 12.76
C GLY A 66 6.74 2.66 11.49
N LEU A 67 7.14 3.22 10.35
CA LEU A 67 6.76 2.73 9.04
C LEU A 67 7.23 1.28 8.79
N ALA A 68 8.44 0.95 9.23
CA ALA A 68 8.98 -0.40 9.00
C ALA A 68 8.13 -1.48 9.69
N LYS A 69 7.72 -1.23 10.94
CA LYS A 69 6.87 -2.17 11.67
C LYS A 69 5.47 -2.27 11.08
N ALA A 70 4.91 -1.14 10.63
CA ALA A 70 3.63 -1.12 9.95
C ALA A 70 3.70 -1.91 8.64
N PHE A 71 4.74 -1.72 7.87
CA PHE A 71 4.98 -2.46 6.63
C PHE A 71 5.04 -3.97 6.88
N MET A 72 5.82 -4.40 7.87
CA MET A 72 5.97 -5.83 8.20
C MET A 72 4.69 -6.44 8.72
N ALA A 73 3.94 -5.72 9.55
CA ALA A 73 2.66 -6.19 10.04
C ALA A 73 1.66 -6.36 8.89
N GLY A 74 1.69 -5.42 7.94
CA GLY A 74 0.87 -5.50 6.73
C GLY A 74 1.20 -6.71 5.89
N LEU A 75 2.48 -6.99 5.65
CA LEU A 75 2.90 -8.19 4.90
C LEU A 75 2.40 -9.46 5.57
N GLY A 76 2.58 -9.58 6.88
CA GLY A 76 2.10 -10.75 7.63
C GLY A 76 0.59 -10.94 7.52
N ALA A 77 -0.17 -9.85 7.62
CA ALA A 77 -1.62 -9.90 7.47
C ALA A 77 -2.04 -10.29 6.06
N CYS A 78 -1.40 -9.73 5.04
CA CYS A 78 -1.68 -10.07 3.65
C CYS A 78 -1.47 -11.56 3.37
N LEU A 79 -0.41 -12.14 3.91
CA LEU A 79 -0.15 -13.58 3.76
C LEU A 79 -1.25 -14.41 4.41
N LYS A 80 -1.69 -14.05 5.61
CA LYS A 80 -2.79 -14.73 6.30
C LYS A 80 -4.12 -14.61 5.57
N LEU A 81 -4.32 -13.50 4.86
CA LEU A 81 -5.52 -13.25 4.09
C LEU A 81 -5.50 -13.91 2.70
N GLY A 82 -4.44 -14.63 2.38
CA GLY A 82 -4.33 -15.37 1.13
C GLY A 82 -3.93 -14.54 -0.08
N ALA A 83 -3.18 -13.46 0.13
CA ALA A 83 -2.71 -12.66 -0.99
C ALA A 83 -1.73 -13.43 -1.85
N ASP A 84 -1.92 -13.38 -3.16
CA ASP A 84 -0.95 -13.86 -4.15
C ASP A 84 0.05 -12.77 -4.49
N ILE A 85 -0.40 -11.53 -4.50
CA ILE A 85 0.41 -10.35 -4.76
C ILE A 85 0.12 -9.30 -3.70
N ILE A 86 1.17 -8.65 -3.21
CA ILE A 86 1.07 -7.58 -2.22
C ILE A 86 1.69 -6.31 -2.82
N VAL A 87 0.94 -5.22 -2.78
CA VAL A 87 1.43 -3.89 -3.14
C VAL A 87 1.40 -3.01 -1.92
N ASN A 88 2.49 -2.29 -1.67
CA ASN A 88 2.55 -1.29 -0.62
C ASN A 88 2.51 0.10 -1.25
N THR A 89 1.59 0.93 -0.79
CA THR A 89 1.49 2.34 -1.22
C THR A 89 1.34 3.26 -0.02
N ASP A 90 1.82 4.48 -0.15
CA ASP A 90 1.70 5.47 0.91
C ASP A 90 0.30 6.12 0.91
N ALA A 91 -0.13 6.58 2.08
CA ALA A 91 -1.44 7.18 2.25
C ALA A 91 -1.51 8.66 1.86
N ASP A 92 -0.41 9.24 1.43
CA ASP A 92 -0.28 10.66 1.10
C ASP A 92 -0.60 10.99 -0.37
N ASN A 93 -1.05 10.00 -1.12
CA ASN A 93 -1.44 10.13 -2.53
C ASN A 93 -0.32 10.66 -3.44
N GLN A 94 0.95 10.33 -3.13
CA GLN A 94 2.09 10.74 -3.97
C GLN A 94 2.29 9.83 -5.18
N TYR A 95 1.59 8.69 -5.25
CA TYR A 95 1.69 7.72 -6.34
C TYR A 95 0.41 7.71 -7.16
N CYS A 96 0.57 7.47 -8.46
CA CYS A 96 -0.57 7.26 -9.34
C CYS A 96 -1.07 5.81 -9.19
N GLY A 97 -2.35 5.64 -8.88
CA GLY A 97 -2.95 4.31 -8.75
C GLY A 97 -2.87 3.48 -10.03
N ASP A 98 -2.89 4.14 -11.18
CA ASP A 98 -2.78 3.46 -12.48
C ASP A 98 -1.43 2.78 -12.69
N ASP A 99 -0.40 3.20 -11.98
CA ASP A 99 0.93 2.59 -12.08
C ASP A 99 0.99 1.21 -11.41
N ILE A 100 0.03 0.87 -10.55
CA ILE A 100 0.01 -0.41 -9.86
C ILE A 100 -0.10 -1.57 -10.86
N SER A 101 -0.97 -1.45 -11.87
CA SER A 101 -1.10 -2.49 -12.89
C SER A 101 0.21 -2.74 -13.64
N LYS A 102 0.99 -1.69 -13.88
CA LYS A 102 2.29 -1.78 -14.53
C LYS A 102 3.33 -2.43 -13.60
N LEU A 103 3.29 -2.11 -12.31
CA LEU A 103 4.21 -2.66 -11.32
C LEU A 103 4.05 -4.17 -11.16
N ILE A 104 2.82 -4.66 -11.12
CA ILE A 104 2.56 -6.08 -10.87
C ILE A 104 2.67 -6.94 -12.11
N LYS A 105 2.69 -6.36 -13.31
CA LYS A 105 2.76 -7.11 -14.56
C LYS A 105 3.93 -8.08 -14.62
N PRO A 106 5.18 -7.69 -14.27
CA PRO A 106 6.30 -8.64 -14.27
C PRO A 106 6.10 -9.81 -13.30
N ILE A 107 5.39 -9.60 -12.19
CA ILE A 107 5.10 -10.66 -11.22
C ILE A 107 4.07 -11.62 -11.80
N ILE A 108 3.01 -11.10 -12.42
CA ILE A 108 1.97 -11.91 -13.06
C ILE A 108 2.57 -12.77 -14.19
N GLU A 109 3.52 -12.23 -14.94
CA GLU A 109 4.19 -12.90 -16.04
C GLU A 109 5.33 -13.83 -15.58
N ASN A 110 5.52 -14.02 -14.29
CA ASN A 110 6.59 -14.83 -13.70
C ASN A 110 8.01 -14.36 -14.08
N LYS A 111 8.16 -13.07 -14.36
CA LYS A 111 9.46 -12.46 -14.70
C LYS A 111 10.17 -11.87 -13.49
N ALA A 112 9.44 -11.66 -12.39
CA ALA A 112 9.98 -11.08 -11.16
C ALA A 112 9.16 -11.55 -9.96
N ASP A 113 9.81 -11.62 -8.80
CA ASP A 113 9.15 -11.88 -7.51
C ASP A 113 8.91 -10.57 -6.75
N MET A 114 9.71 -9.55 -7.03
CA MET A 114 9.60 -8.23 -6.41
C MET A 114 9.84 -7.15 -7.45
N VAL A 115 9.00 -6.12 -7.44
CA VAL A 115 9.12 -4.95 -8.32
C VAL A 115 9.05 -3.69 -7.46
N ILE A 116 9.89 -2.72 -7.76
CA ILE A 116 9.90 -1.45 -7.07
C ILE A 116 9.69 -0.34 -8.08
N GLY A 117 8.64 0.45 -7.86
CA GLY A 117 8.39 1.65 -8.64
C GLY A 117 9.42 2.72 -8.30
N THR A 118 9.98 3.33 -9.33
CA THR A 118 10.95 4.41 -9.13
C THR A 118 10.29 5.76 -9.38
N ARG A 119 10.60 6.71 -8.52
CA ARG A 119 10.26 8.12 -8.75
C ARG A 119 11.39 8.80 -9.52
N PRO A 120 11.12 9.89 -10.24
CA PRO A 120 12.18 10.70 -10.84
C PRO A 120 13.20 11.14 -9.77
N ILE A 121 14.47 10.81 -10.00
CA ILE A 121 15.56 10.99 -9.01
C ILE A 121 15.79 12.46 -8.67
N ASP A 122 15.59 13.35 -9.63
CA ASP A 122 15.72 14.78 -9.48
C ASP A 122 14.74 15.38 -8.46
N LYS A 123 13.63 14.70 -8.20
CA LYS A 123 12.64 15.10 -7.19
C LYS A 123 12.91 14.52 -5.81
N ILE A 124 13.81 13.53 -5.70
CA ILE A 124 14.10 12.82 -4.44
C ILE A 124 15.61 12.69 -4.27
N LYS A 125 16.24 13.81 -3.87
CA LYS A 125 17.70 13.91 -3.75
C LYS A 125 18.31 13.03 -2.66
N TYR A 126 17.53 12.56 -1.71
CA TYR A 126 18.00 11.80 -0.55
C TYR A 126 17.67 10.31 -0.60
N PHE A 127 17.22 9.79 -1.72
CA PHE A 127 17.07 8.35 -1.87
C PHE A 127 18.44 7.71 -1.87
N SER A 128 18.72 6.91 -0.84
CA SER A 128 19.93 6.14 -0.82
C SER A 128 19.92 5.11 -1.95
N ARG A 129 21.09 4.68 -2.37
CA ARG A 129 21.22 3.66 -3.39
C ARG A 129 20.50 2.36 -3.00
N ILE A 130 20.47 2.05 -1.71
CA ILE A 130 19.76 0.89 -1.17
C ILE A 130 18.26 1.01 -1.39
N LYS A 131 17.69 2.20 -1.16
CA LYS A 131 16.27 2.43 -1.40
C LYS A 131 15.89 2.34 -2.88
N LYS A 132 16.84 2.61 -3.78
CA LYS A 132 16.62 2.45 -5.23
C LYS A 132 16.65 0.98 -5.64
N MET A 133 17.34 0.14 -4.92
CA MET A 133 17.41 -1.30 -5.19
C MET A 133 16.27 -2.07 -4.53
N LEU A 134 15.73 -1.52 -3.46
CA LEU A 134 14.61 -2.08 -2.72
C LEU A 134 13.30 -1.44 -3.18
#